data_bc3f087524e8e1bd640a704cb0bb042c
#
_entry.id   bc3f087524e8e1bd640a704cb0bb042c
#
_cell.length_a   1.000
_cell.length_b   1.000
_cell.length_c   1.000
_cell.angle_alpha   90.00
_cell.angle_beta   90.00
_cell.angle_gamma   90.00
#
_symmetry.space_group_name_H-M   'P 1'
#
loop_
_entity.id
_entity.type
_entity.pdbx_description
1 polymer ?
#
loop_
_entity_poly.entity_id
_entity_poly.type
_entity_poly.pdbx_seq_one_letter_code
_entity_poly.pdbx_strand_id
1 'polypeptide(L)'
;MINLLAKVRDILADNYQSIKDPQDYITSKIFTLQYSNVDATSLVVYKNGVLWAAANYSYSAGIVTVTGTLVAGDTLRFDYNAYSKYSDAELQGYIRSALYYLTAEQYKTFVIRPPTLIMPTPTEDEECLIAIIACILIKGSIRQYRTPEFTITFGENISVEQKIKEAVVKFKKTFGYLTYVDLDKQSAEEENEED
;
A
#
# COMPACT_ATOMS: atom_id res chain seq x y z
N MET A 1 -0.14 -3.88 -9.91
CA MET A 1 -0.55 -3.48 -8.54
C MET A 1 0.52 -3.75 -7.48
N ILE A 2 1.38 -4.75 -7.64
CA ILE A 2 2.45 -5.07 -6.65
C ILE A 2 3.39 -3.87 -6.43
N ASN A 3 3.86 -3.22 -7.49
CA ASN A 3 4.72 -2.01 -7.38
C ASN A 3 4.02 -0.86 -6.65
N LEU A 4 2.71 -0.68 -6.88
CA LEU A 4 1.93 0.35 -6.19
C LEU A 4 1.80 0.09 -4.69
N LEU A 5 1.62 -1.17 -4.27
CA LEU A 5 1.62 -1.53 -2.84
C LEU A 5 2.94 -1.15 -2.17
N ALA A 6 4.07 -1.49 -2.81
CA ALA A 6 5.39 -1.13 -2.30
C ALA A 6 5.55 0.40 -2.17
N LYS A 7 5.21 1.17 -3.22
CA LYS A 7 5.29 2.64 -3.21
C LYS A 7 4.41 3.26 -2.11
N VAL A 8 3.18 2.76 -1.91
CA VAL A 8 2.30 3.23 -0.83
C VAL A 8 2.91 2.95 0.54
N ARG A 9 3.46 1.75 0.75
CA ARG A 9 4.13 1.38 2.01
C ARG A 9 5.33 2.26 2.30
N ASP A 10 6.17 2.53 1.30
CA ASP A 10 7.35 3.40 1.44
C ASP A 10 6.93 4.82 1.88
N ILE A 11 5.92 5.42 1.22
CA ILE A 11 5.41 6.75 1.58
C ILE A 11 4.84 6.77 3.00
N LEU A 12 4.17 5.68 3.42
CA LEU A 12 3.58 5.57 4.76
C LEU A 12 4.59 5.19 5.86
N ALA A 13 5.82 4.88 5.48
CA ALA A 13 6.82 4.28 6.34
C ALA A 13 6.28 3.01 7.04
N ASP A 14 5.59 2.17 6.27
CA ASP A 14 5.09 0.86 6.70
C ASP A 14 6.10 -0.21 6.30
N ASN A 15 7.10 -0.40 7.15
CA ASN A 15 8.20 -1.34 6.92
C ASN A 15 7.92 -2.69 7.54
N TYR A 16 8.58 -3.73 7.05
CA TYR A 16 8.60 -5.02 7.70
C TYR A 16 9.11 -4.92 9.13
N GLN A 17 8.42 -5.59 10.03
CA GLN A 17 8.81 -5.76 11.42
C GLN A 17 9.08 -7.24 11.68
N SER A 18 10.13 -7.52 12.45
CA SER A 18 10.42 -8.88 12.92
C SER A 18 9.48 -9.21 14.08
N ILE A 19 8.69 -10.25 13.90
CA ILE A 19 7.68 -10.71 14.84
C ILE A 19 8.13 -12.04 15.44
N LYS A 20 7.90 -12.20 16.75
CA LYS A 20 8.04 -13.47 17.45
C LYS A 20 6.66 -13.81 18.02
N ASP A 21 6.03 -14.81 17.46
CA ASP A 21 4.65 -15.22 17.79
C ASP A 21 4.68 -16.60 18.47
N PRO A 22 4.69 -16.64 19.83
CA PRO A 22 4.64 -17.90 20.57
C PRO A 22 3.20 -18.42 20.64
N GLN A 23 3.01 -19.70 20.36
CA GLN A 23 1.71 -20.39 20.48
C GLN A 23 1.89 -21.78 21.07
N ASP A 24 0.98 -22.16 21.95
CA ASP A 24 1.00 -23.48 22.56
C ASP A 24 0.20 -24.49 21.75
N TYR A 25 0.75 -25.68 21.60
CA TYR A 25 0.01 -26.78 20.97
C TYR A 25 -0.97 -27.42 21.99
N ILE A 26 -2.26 -27.37 21.67
CA ILE A 26 -3.29 -28.06 22.45
C ILE A 26 -3.76 -29.30 21.65
N THR A 27 -4.42 -29.11 20.54
CA THR A 27 -4.97 -30.20 19.72
C THR A 27 -4.91 -29.91 18.20
N SER A 28 -4.92 -28.63 17.83
CA SER A 28 -4.96 -28.22 16.41
C SER A 28 -3.54 -28.11 15.85
N LYS A 29 -3.33 -28.69 14.68
CA LYS A 29 -2.10 -28.51 13.90
C LYS A 29 -2.17 -27.29 12.95
N ILE A 30 -3.20 -26.46 13.07
CA ILE A 30 -3.41 -25.24 12.29
C ILE A 30 -3.24 -24.05 13.22
N PHE A 31 -2.30 -23.20 12.91
CA PHE A 31 -1.95 -22.01 13.68
C PHE A 31 -2.18 -20.76 12.84
N THR A 32 -2.95 -19.82 13.35
CA THR A 32 -3.13 -18.52 12.72
C THR A 32 -2.09 -17.56 13.28
N LEU A 33 -1.27 -16.98 12.39
CA LEU A 33 -0.27 -15.99 12.80
C LEU A 33 -0.94 -14.67 13.18
N GLN A 34 -0.29 -13.92 14.05
CA GLN A 34 -0.77 -12.62 14.52
C GLN A 34 -0.99 -11.62 13.34
N TYR A 35 -0.19 -11.73 12.29
CA TYR A 35 -0.30 -10.91 11.08
C TYR A 35 -0.47 -11.78 9.84
N SER A 36 -1.30 -11.32 8.89
CA SER A 36 -1.56 -12.05 7.64
C SER A 36 -0.57 -11.72 6.51
N ASN A 37 0.04 -10.52 6.57
CA ASN A 37 0.99 -10.03 5.55
C ASN A 37 2.43 -10.44 5.88
N VAL A 38 2.63 -11.74 5.96
CA VAL A 38 3.91 -12.35 6.31
C VAL A 38 4.77 -12.50 5.05
N ASP A 39 6.02 -12.12 5.14
CA ASP A 39 7.03 -12.57 4.18
C ASP A 39 7.29 -14.07 4.41
N ALA A 40 6.70 -14.89 3.55
CA ALA A 40 6.79 -16.35 3.64
C ALA A 40 8.24 -16.87 3.63
N THR A 41 9.17 -16.13 3.01
CA THR A 41 10.58 -16.50 2.94
C THR A 41 11.31 -16.27 4.26
N SER A 42 10.77 -15.41 5.11
CA SER A 42 11.32 -15.10 6.43
C SER A 42 10.79 -16.01 7.55
N LEU A 43 9.75 -16.83 7.26
CA LEU A 43 9.12 -17.64 8.28
C LEU A 43 10.02 -18.78 8.76
N VAL A 44 10.29 -18.78 10.04
CA VAL A 44 11.06 -19.81 10.74
C VAL A 44 10.26 -20.30 11.93
N VAL A 45 10.17 -21.61 12.10
CA VAL A 45 9.44 -22.23 13.22
C VAL A 45 10.40 -22.88 14.20
N TYR A 46 10.15 -22.64 15.48
CA TYR A 46 10.85 -23.29 16.58
C TYR A 46 9.85 -24.17 17.34
N LYS A 47 10.25 -25.40 17.64
CA LYS A 47 9.53 -26.31 18.54
C LYS A 47 10.31 -26.45 19.83
N ASN A 48 9.70 -26.13 20.97
CA ASN A 48 10.35 -26.19 22.29
C ASN A 48 11.71 -25.46 22.33
N GLY A 49 11.79 -24.30 21.64
CA GLY A 49 13.02 -23.51 21.52
C GLY A 49 14.05 -23.99 20.49
N VAL A 50 13.84 -25.13 19.85
CA VAL A 50 14.74 -25.68 18.84
C VAL A 50 14.21 -25.39 17.44
N LEU A 51 15.10 -24.96 16.53
CA LEU A 51 14.76 -24.72 15.13
C LEU A 51 14.17 -25.99 14.50
N TRP A 52 13.00 -25.83 13.88
CA TRP A 52 12.29 -26.95 13.26
C TRP A 52 12.45 -26.92 11.74
N ALA A 53 12.65 -28.10 11.13
CA ALA A 53 12.86 -28.18 9.69
C ALA A 53 11.62 -27.75 8.91
N ALA A 54 11.82 -27.01 7.81
CA ALA A 54 10.73 -26.48 6.97
C ALA A 54 9.82 -27.56 6.40
N ALA A 55 10.29 -28.80 6.26
CA ALA A 55 9.48 -29.93 5.82
C ALA A 55 8.34 -30.31 6.78
N ASN A 56 8.39 -29.83 8.02
CA ASN A 56 7.41 -30.15 9.07
C ASN A 56 6.22 -29.19 9.11
N TYR A 57 6.19 -28.17 8.26
CA TYR A 57 5.09 -27.21 8.20
C TYR A 57 4.92 -26.61 6.80
N SER A 58 3.77 -26.08 6.55
CA SER A 58 3.48 -25.28 5.35
C SER A 58 2.81 -23.96 5.77
N TYR A 59 2.98 -22.93 4.95
CA TYR A 59 2.40 -21.61 5.17
C TYR A 59 1.51 -21.21 4.00
N SER A 60 0.35 -20.64 4.31
CA SER A 60 -0.54 -20.04 3.33
C SER A 60 -1.38 -18.93 3.99
N ALA A 61 -1.32 -17.72 3.46
CA ALA A 61 -2.20 -16.60 3.81
C ALA A 61 -2.37 -16.35 5.34
N GLY A 62 -1.27 -16.33 6.09
CA GLY A 62 -1.30 -16.10 7.54
C GLY A 62 -1.58 -17.35 8.37
N ILE A 63 -1.69 -18.50 7.73
CA ILE A 63 -1.95 -19.78 8.40
C ILE A 63 -0.75 -20.71 8.22
N VAL A 64 -0.27 -21.26 9.35
CA VAL A 64 0.75 -22.31 9.36
C VAL A 64 0.07 -23.65 9.66
N THR A 65 0.21 -24.61 8.75
CA THR A 65 -0.25 -25.99 8.95
C THR A 65 0.94 -26.86 9.24
N VAL A 66 0.94 -27.50 10.41
CA VAL A 66 2.00 -28.39 10.85
C VAL A 66 1.74 -29.81 10.37
N THR A 67 2.68 -30.40 9.64
CA THR A 67 2.67 -31.80 9.20
C THR A 67 3.48 -32.71 10.12
N GLY A 68 4.44 -32.14 10.82
CA GLY A 68 5.27 -32.86 11.79
C GLY A 68 4.53 -33.37 13.03
N THR A 69 5.24 -34.13 13.86
CA THR A 69 4.67 -34.68 15.09
C THR A 69 4.68 -33.66 16.21
N LEU A 70 3.52 -33.37 16.78
CA LEU A 70 3.33 -32.57 17.99
C LEU A 70 2.76 -33.44 19.12
N VAL A 71 3.18 -33.14 20.34
CA VAL A 71 2.70 -33.79 21.59
C VAL A 71 2.07 -32.72 22.47
N ALA A 72 1.06 -33.07 23.24
CA ALA A 72 0.43 -32.15 24.17
C ALA A 72 1.49 -31.53 25.12
N GLY A 73 1.49 -30.19 25.20
CA GLY A 73 2.50 -29.42 25.94
C GLY A 73 3.68 -28.94 25.09
N ASP A 74 3.78 -29.30 23.81
CA ASP A 74 4.76 -28.68 22.93
C ASP A 74 4.44 -27.18 22.75
N THR A 75 5.48 -26.35 22.75
CA THR A 75 5.40 -24.94 22.46
C THR A 75 5.97 -24.67 21.06
N LEU A 76 5.27 -23.86 20.28
CA LEU A 76 5.75 -23.39 18.99
C LEU A 76 6.03 -21.90 19.07
N ARG A 77 7.06 -21.43 18.37
CA ARG A 77 7.32 -20.04 18.14
C ARG A 77 7.54 -19.82 16.65
N PHE A 78 6.79 -18.90 16.10
CA PHE A 78 6.87 -18.51 14.71
C PHE A 78 7.62 -17.17 14.65
N ASP A 79 8.83 -17.17 14.08
CA ASP A 79 9.62 -15.97 13.85
C ASP A 79 9.48 -15.62 12.37
N TYR A 80 9.00 -14.39 12.05
CA TYR A 80 8.74 -13.95 10.69
C TYR A 80 8.78 -12.42 10.56
N ASN A 81 8.92 -11.93 9.35
CA ASN A 81 8.76 -10.52 9.04
C ASN A 81 7.35 -10.26 8.49
N ALA A 82 6.70 -9.23 8.98
CA ALA A 82 5.38 -8.83 8.52
C ALA A 82 5.19 -7.31 8.50
N TYR A 83 4.30 -6.84 7.64
CA TYR A 83 3.78 -5.48 7.74
C TYR A 83 2.71 -5.43 8.83
N SER A 84 2.92 -4.55 9.81
CA SER A 84 2.07 -4.53 11.00
C SER A 84 0.99 -3.44 10.99
N LYS A 85 1.10 -2.44 10.09
CA LYS A 85 0.19 -1.30 10.08
C LYS A 85 -1.01 -1.48 9.15
N TYR A 86 -0.78 -2.00 7.94
CA TYR A 86 -1.82 -2.10 6.91
C TYR A 86 -1.76 -3.46 6.22
N SER A 87 -2.91 -4.08 6.01
CA SER A 87 -3.02 -5.27 5.18
C SER A 87 -2.94 -4.93 3.68
N ASP A 88 -2.54 -5.88 2.84
CA ASP A 88 -2.54 -5.69 1.39
C ASP A 88 -3.94 -5.41 0.85
N ALA A 89 -4.96 -6.05 1.43
CA ALA A 89 -6.35 -5.84 1.04
C ALA A 89 -6.82 -4.41 1.32
N GLU A 90 -6.47 -3.84 2.49
CA GLU A 90 -6.76 -2.44 2.82
C GLU A 90 -6.06 -1.49 1.85
N LEU A 91 -4.76 -1.66 1.63
CA LEU A 91 -4.02 -0.80 0.70
C LEU A 91 -4.55 -0.91 -0.74
N GLN A 92 -4.92 -2.10 -1.19
CA GLN A 92 -5.58 -2.27 -2.49
C GLN A 92 -6.92 -1.53 -2.57
N GLY A 93 -7.69 -1.49 -1.48
CA GLY A 93 -8.90 -0.69 -1.37
C GLY A 93 -8.64 0.79 -1.59
N TYR A 94 -7.63 1.35 -0.94
CA TYR A 94 -7.24 2.76 -1.11
C TYR A 94 -6.66 3.05 -2.50
N ILE A 95 -5.90 2.13 -3.08
CA ILE A 95 -5.42 2.27 -4.47
C ILE A 95 -6.60 2.32 -5.45
N ARG A 96 -7.62 1.47 -5.26
CA ARG A 96 -8.85 1.51 -6.08
C ARG A 96 -9.56 2.86 -5.95
N SER A 97 -9.68 3.37 -4.73
CA SER A 97 -10.26 4.69 -4.49
C SER A 97 -9.45 5.80 -5.15
N ALA A 98 -8.11 5.73 -5.10
CA ALA A 98 -7.24 6.69 -5.77
C ALA A 98 -7.46 6.72 -7.30
N LEU A 99 -7.61 5.55 -7.95
CA LEU A 99 -7.92 5.47 -9.37
C LEU A 99 -9.28 6.08 -9.71
N TYR A 100 -10.26 5.91 -8.82
CA TYR A 100 -11.57 6.55 -8.97
C TYR A 100 -11.49 8.07 -8.89
N TYR A 101 -10.72 8.61 -7.93
CA TYR A 101 -10.50 10.06 -7.83
C TYR A 101 -9.78 10.63 -9.06
N LEU A 102 -8.80 9.93 -9.63
CA LEU A 102 -8.15 10.36 -10.88
C LEU A 102 -9.13 10.48 -12.04
N THR A 103 -10.10 9.58 -12.12
CA THR A 103 -11.19 9.67 -13.11
C THR A 103 -12.11 10.85 -12.83
N ALA A 104 -12.47 11.08 -11.56
CA ALA A 104 -13.31 12.19 -11.15
C ALA A 104 -12.67 13.56 -11.41
N GLU A 105 -11.35 13.68 -11.21
CA GLU A 105 -10.56 14.90 -11.51
C GLU A 105 -10.18 15.01 -13.00
N GLN A 106 -10.84 14.24 -13.86
CA GLN A 106 -10.67 14.28 -15.32
C GLN A 106 -9.19 14.16 -15.77
N TYR A 107 -8.42 13.37 -15.01
CA TYR A 107 -7.02 13.11 -15.40
C TYR A 107 -6.94 11.97 -16.42
N LYS A 108 -7.27 10.76 -16.01
CA LYS A 108 -7.23 9.55 -16.82
C LYS A 108 -8.10 8.48 -16.20
N THR A 109 -8.84 7.75 -17.03
CA THR A 109 -9.64 6.63 -16.54
C THR A 109 -8.82 5.36 -16.53
N PHE A 110 -8.70 4.77 -15.33
CA PHE A 110 -8.11 3.47 -15.13
C PHE A 110 -9.17 2.44 -14.75
N VAL A 111 -9.06 1.24 -15.29
CA VAL A 111 -9.94 0.11 -14.98
C VAL A 111 -9.12 -1.01 -14.38
N ILE A 112 -9.61 -1.61 -13.31
CA ILE A 112 -8.98 -2.78 -12.71
C ILE A 112 -9.62 -4.03 -13.31
N ARG A 113 -8.81 -4.85 -13.98
CA ARG A 113 -9.18 -6.19 -14.43
C ARG A 113 -8.74 -7.20 -13.38
N PRO A 114 -9.60 -8.15 -12.99
CA PRO A 114 -9.23 -9.18 -12.03
C PRO A 114 -8.00 -10.00 -12.50
N PRO A 115 -7.10 -10.42 -11.57
CA PRO A 115 -7.19 -10.17 -10.12
C PRO A 115 -6.66 -8.78 -9.71
N THR A 116 -5.69 -8.18 -10.43
CA THR A 116 -4.97 -6.97 -9.95
C THR A 116 -4.36 -6.14 -11.09
N LEU A 117 -4.77 -6.35 -12.34
CA LEU A 117 -4.23 -5.63 -13.48
C LEU A 117 -4.92 -4.27 -13.67
N ILE A 118 -4.14 -3.19 -13.69
CA ILE A 118 -4.63 -1.84 -13.96
C ILE A 118 -4.45 -1.55 -15.47
N MET A 119 -5.52 -1.09 -16.11
CA MET A 119 -5.54 -0.77 -17.53
C MET A 119 -6.09 0.65 -17.77
N PRO A 120 -5.46 1.47 -18.62
CA PRO A 120 -4.15 1.22 -19.22
C PRO A 120 -3.07 1.10 -18.16
N THR A 121 -1.93 0.46 -18.47
CA THR A 121 -0.82 0.34 -17.52
C THR A 121 -0.32 1.72 -17.14
N PRO A 122 -0.29 2.08 -15.84
CA PRO A 122 0.23 3.36 -15.40
C PRO A 122 1.71 3.47 -15.73
N THR A 123 2.17 4.67 -16.07
CA THR A 123 3.59 5.01 -16.11
C THR A 123 4.15 5.06 -14.69
N GLU A 124 5.46 5.11 -14.54
CA GLU A 124 6.11 5.21 -13.22
C GLU A 124 5.69 6.46 -12.46
N ASP A 125 5.60 7.60 -13.16
CA ASP A 125 5.11 8.85 -12.61
C ASP A 125 3.64 8.75 -12.16
N GLU A 126 2.78 8.13 -13.00
CA GLU A 126 1.37 7.90 -12.67
C GLU A 126 1.24 6.96 -11.46
N GLU A 127 2.11 5.95 -11.31
CA GLU A 127 2.15 5.12 -10.11
C GLU A 127 2.47 5.94 -8.86
N CYS A 128 3.40 6.92 -8.95
CA CYS A 128 3.71 7.82 -7.85
C CYS A 128 2.51 8.69 -7.47
N LEU A 129 1.79 9.24 -8.44
CA LEU A 129 0.57 10.01 -8.19
C LEU A 129 -0.52 9.15 -7.53
N ILE A 130 -0.77 7.96 -8.06
CA ILE A 130 -1.74 7.02 -7.48
C ILE A 130 -1.37 6.67 -6.03
N ALA A 131 -0.09 6.42 -5.76
CA ALA A 131 0.38 6.11 -4.41
C ALA A 131 0.21 7.30 -3.46
N ILE A 132 0.50 8.53 -3.88
CA ILE A 132 0.30 9.75 -3.08
C ILE A 132 -1.18 9.94 -2.76
N ILE A 133 -2.09 9.78 -3.74
CA ILE A 133 -3.53 9.91 -3.51
C ILE A 133 -4.02 8.83 -2.51
N ALA A 134 -3.57 7.58 -2.66
CA ALA A 134 -3.88 6.53 -1.70
C ALA A 134 -3.40 6.88 -0.28
N CYS A 135 -2.21 7.46 -0.15
CA CYS A 135 -1.68 7.91 1.14
C CYS A 135 -2.45 9.10 1.72
N ILE A 136 -2.94 10.04 0.89
CA ILE A 136 -3.82 11.12 1.31
C ILE A 136 -5.12 10.57 1.89
N LEU A 137 -5.70 9.54 1.25
CA LEU A 137 -6.91 8.88 1.72
C LEU A 137 -6.70 8.15 3.05
N ILE A 138 -5.53 7.55 3.26
CA ILE A 138 -5.17 6.86 4.50
C ILE A 138 -4.86 7.84 5.63
N LYS A 139 -4.07 8.87 5.34
CA LYS A 139 -3.57 9.84 6.32
C LYS A 139 -3.81 11.26 5.85
N GLY A 140 -5.06 11.68 5.80
CA GLY A 140 -5.46 13.03 5.38
C GLY A 140 -4.81 14.17 6.17
N SER A 141 -4.29 13.92 7.37
CA SER A 141 -3.59 14.91 8.20
C SER A 141 -2.16 15.23 7.73
N ILE A 142 -1.53 14.39 6.91
CA ILE A 142 -0.16 14.61 6.45
C ILE A 142 -0.15 15.81 5.49
N ARG A 143 0.85 16.70 5.71
CA ARG A 143 1.01 17.95 4.94
C ARG A 143 2.01 17.84 3.80
N GLN A 144 2.85 16.81 3.81
CA GLN A 144 3.89 16.63 2.79
C GLN A 144 4.00 15.16 2.40
N TYR A 145 4.03 14.93 1.11
CA TYR A 145 4.34 13.62 0.52
C TYR A 145 5.54 13.78 -0.40
N ARG A 146 6.45 12.83 -0.32
CA ARG A 146 7.67 12.84 -1.11
C ARG A 146 7.91 11.46 -1.73
N THR A 147 8.16 11.47 -3.03
CA THR A 147 8.75 10.36 -3.77
C THR A 147 10.08 10.84 -4.38
N PRO A 148 10.93 9.97 -4.90
CA PRO A 148 12.15 10.40 -5.60
C PRO A 148 11.86 11.39 -6.74
N GLU A 149 10.75 11.19 -7.45
CA GLU A 149 10.38 11.92 -8.66
C GLU A 149 9.54 13.16 -8.36
N PHE A 150 8.82 13.15 -7.24
CA PHE A 150 7.80 14.16 -7.00
C PHE A 150 7.62 14.47 -5.51
N THR A 151 7.59 15.77 -5.19
CA THR A 151 7.28 16.24 -3.82
C THR A 151 6.10 17.19 -3.87
N ILE A 152 5.13 16.96 -2.99
CA ILE A 152 4.01 17.86 -2.80
C ILE A 152 3.87 18.26 -1.34
N THR A 153 3.66 19.56 -1.11
CA THR A 153 3.36 20.13 0.20
C THR A 153 2.00 20.81 0.12
N PHE A 154 1.15 20.55 1.09
CA PHE A 154 -0.19 21.09 1.18
C PHE A 154 -0.27 22.21 2.22
N GLY A 155 -1.17 23.15 1.99
CA GLY A 155 -1.51 24.18 2.98
C GLY A 155 -2.10 23.59 4.27
N GLU A 156 -2.24 24.47 5.26
CA GLU A 156 -2.91 24.09 6.51
C GLU A 156 -4.42 24.01 6.34
N ASN A 157 -5.05 23.06 7.03
CA ASN A 157 -6.52 22.93 7.14
C ASN A 157 -7.29 22.74 5.82
N ILE A 158 -6.65 22.20 4.79
CA ILE A 158 -7.36 21.87 3.55
C ILE A 158 -7.96 20.47 3.61
N SER A 159 -9.11 20.29 2.96
CA SER A 159 -9.82 18.99 2.92
C SER A 159 -9.04 17.92 2.16
N VAL A 160 -9.42 16.66 2.36
CA VAL A 160 -8.81 15.51 1.64
C VAL A 160 -9.04 15.67 0.14
N GLU A 161 -10.24 16.05 -0.28
CA GLU A 161 -10.61 16.26 -1.68
C GLU A 161 -9.77 17.37 -2.31
N GLN A 162 -9.59 18.48 -1.59
CA GLN A 162 -8.76 19.59 -2.07
C GLN A 162 -7.29 19.16 -2.20
N LYS A 163 -6.75 18.39 -1.25
CA LYS A 163 -5.39 17.82 -1.36
C LYS A 163 -5.24 16.96 -2.61
N ILE A 164 -6.23 16.10 -2.90
CA ILE A 164 -6.21 15.26 -4.09
C ILE A 164 -6.20 16.12 -5.36
N LYS A 165 -7.07 17.12 -5.43
CA LYS A 165 -7.14 18.06 -6.57
C LYS A 165 -5.80 18.78 -6.77
N GLU A 166 -5.22 19.33 -5.71
CA GLU A 166 -3.91 20.00 -5.77
C GLU A 166 -2.79 19.04 -6.21
N ALA A 167 -2.82 17.77 -5.76
CA ALA A 167 -1.87 16.77 -6.18
C ALA A 167 -1.96 16.50 -7.68
N VAL A 168 -3.17 16.34 -8.22
CA VAL A 168 -3.40 16.10 -9.65
C VAL A 168 -2.97 17.31 -10.48
N VAL A 169 -3.34 18.54 -10.07
CA VAL A 169 -2.96 19.78 -10.78
C VAL A 169 -1.44 19.94 -10.81
N LYS A 170 -0.79 19.78 -9.65
CA LYS A 170 0.67 19.90 -9.57
C LYS A 170 1.39 18.84 -10.40
N PHE A 171 0.86 17.61 -10.40
CA PHE A 171 1.39 16.53 -11.23
C PHE A 171 1.29 16.86 -12.73
N LYS A 172 0.12 17.31 -13.19
CA LYS A 172 -0.08 17.74 -14.59
C LYS A 172 0.94 18.80 -14.98
N LYS A 173 1.16 19.81 -14.13
CA LYS A 173 2.15 20.88 -14.37
C LYS A 173 3.58 20.35 -14.43
N THR A 174 3.96 19.46 -13.54
CA THR A 174 5.34 18.94 -13.45
C THR A 174 5.71 18.04 -14.62
N PHE A 175 4.79 17.19 -15.07
CA PHE A 175 5.04 16.17 -16.09
C PHE A 175 4.46 16.51 -17.46
N GLY A 176 3.93 17.73 -17.65
CA GLY A 176 3.48 18.21 -18.96
C GLY A 176 2.16 17.59 -19.46
N TYR A 177 1.34 17.03 -18.56
CA TYR A 177 0.03 16.46 -18.89
C TYR A 177 -1.10 17.51 -18.97
N LEU A 178 -0.77 18.78 -19.21
CA LEU A 178 -1.76 19.84 -19.45
C LEU A 178 -2.44 19.58 -20.80
N THR A 179 -3.75 19.45 -20.79
CA THR A 179 -4.54 19.42 -22.02
C THR A 179 -4.68 20.83 -22.58
N TYR A 180 -4.94 20.97 -23.89
CA TYR A 180 -5.20 22.27 -24.53
C TYR A 180 -6.30 23.09 -23.83
N VAL A 181 -7.28 22.41 -23.23
CA VAL A 181 -8.39 23.04 -22.47
C VAL A 181 -7.90 23.67 -21.14
N ASP A 182 -6.84 23.14 -20.53
CA ASP A 182 -6.28 23.71 -19.30
C ASP A 182 -5.43 24.95 -19.59
N LEU A 183 -4.85 25.07 -20.81
CA LEU A 183 -4.09 26.23 -21.25
C LEU A 183 -5.00 27.43 -21.55
N ASP A 184 -6.17 27.19 -22.18
CA ASP A 184 -7.14 28.25 -22.45
C ASP A 184 -7.75 28.85 -21.17
N LYS A 185 -7.88 28.07 -20.12
CA LYS A 185 -8.35 28.59 -18.81
C LYS A 185 -7.29 29.43 -18.09
N GLN A 186 -6.02 29.07 -18.21
CA GLN A 186 -4.94 29.86 -17.59
C GLN A 186 -4.78 31.21 -18.28
N SER A 187 -4.86 31.27 -19.63
CA SER A 187 -4.82 32.54 -20.37
C SER A 187 -6.00 33.46 -20.06
N ALA A 188 -7.19 32.89 -19.80
CA ALA A 188 -8.38 33.67 -19.43
C ALA A 188 -8.35 34.19 -17.97
N GLU A 189 -7.61 33.54 -17.07
CA GLU A 189 -7.41 34.04 -15.69
C GLU A 189 -6.35 35.13 -15.64
N GLU A 190 -5.29 35.06 -16.46
CA GLU A 190 -4.26 36.09 -16.55
C GLU A 190 -4.77 37.40 -17.21
N GLU A 191 -5.70 37.32 -18.19
CA GLU A 191 -6.32 38.52 -18.80
C GLU A 191 -7.27 39.27 -17.85
N ASN A 192 -7.78 38.63 -16.78
CA ASN A 192 -8.68 39.27 -15.82
C ASN A 192 -7.96 39.89 -14.59
N GLU A 193 -6.64 39.72 -14.48
CA GLU A 193 -5.85 40.36 -13.39
C GLU A 193 -5.18 41.70 -13.83
N GLU A 194 -5.31 42.09 -15.11
CA GLU A 194 -4.72 43.34 -15.63
C GLU A 194 -5.72 44.52 -15.81
N ASP A 195 -6.97 44.37 -15.40
CA ASP A 195 -7.97 45.45 -15.32
C ASP A 195 -8.22 45.88 -13.83
#